data_36b49bd7e1bf5d1b1a4cf05c7532e3a9
#
_entry.id   36b49bd7e1bf5d1b1a4cf05c7532e3a9
#
_cell.length_a   1.000
_cell.length_b   1.000
_cell.length_c   1.000
_cell.angle_alpha   90.00
_cell.angle_beta   90.00
_cell.angle_gamma   90.00
#
_symmetry.space_group_name_H-M   'P 1'
#
loop_
_entity.id
_entity.type
_entity.pdbx_description
1 polymer ?
#
loop_
_entity_poly.entity_id
_entity_poly.type
_entity_poly.pdbx_seq_one_letter_code
_entity_poly.pdbx_strand_id
1 'polypeptide(L)'
;MGKKAKVKVKVKKRKLKLKRIFFCLIFLFLIGGIFYLVKKIPITNIYIIGNNIVPDKEIISSAGIDNYPSFIDTSKKDIITRLKRNNYIKEVKVEKKLLSKIYIYITEHKVISLSNNKILLDNNTEVENTYNIHNVPILISDISSIKEKYTKSISKIDDDILLKISQIEYTPNDVDSERFTLYMNDGNQVYITLGKVTKINKYNSIYSRLEGKKGIIYLDSGDYIEVKEE
;
A
#
# COMPACT_ATOMS: atom_id res chain seq x y z
N MET A 1 -18.83 69.95 66.96
CA MET A 1 -17.76 69.74 65.98
C MET A 1 -17.16 68.33 66.19
N GLY A 2 -17.57 67.34 65.42
CA GLY A 2 -17.12 65.95 65.56
C GLY A 2 -15.79 65.73 64.82
N LYS A 3 -14.76 65.25 65.51
CA LYS A 3 -13.50 64.88 64.92
C LYS A 3 -13.65 63.56 64.11
N LYS A 4 -13.46 63.64 62.79
CA LYS A 4 -13.41 62.44 61.90
C LYS A 4 -12.14 61.62 62.18
N ALA A 5 -12.25 60.42 62.69
CA ALA A 5 -11.17 59.50 62.89
C ALA A 5 -10.68 58.96 61.50
N LYS A 6 -9.37 59.18 61.19
CA LYS A 6 -8.73 58.67 59.99
C LYS A 6 -8.33 57.18 60.22
N VAL A 7 -9.00 56.25 59.56
CA VAL A 7 -8.63 54.83 59.57
C VAL A 7 -7.50 54.59 58.57
N LYS A 8 -6.30 54.18 59.03
CA LYS A 8 -5.16 53.78 58.19
C LYS A 8 -5.30 52.35 57.82
N VAL A 9 -5.71 52.05 56.55
CA VAL A 9 -5.71 50.73 56.01
C VAL A 9 -4.34 50.31 55.56
N LYS A 10 -3.71 49.32 56.19
CA LYS A 10 -2.44 48.71 55.77
C LYS A 10 -2.64 47.82 54.53
N VAL A 11 -2.32 48.34 53.36
CA VAL A 11 -2.28 47.54 52.13
C VAL A 11 -1.00 46.71 52.10
N LYS A 12 -1.14 45.36 52.18
CA LYS A 12 0.00 44.43 52.04
C LYS A 12 0.51 44.48 50.58
N LYS A 13 1.60 45.24 50.34
CA LYS A 13 2.30 45.20 49.04
C LYS A 13 2.95 43.80 48.86
N ARG A 14 2.49 43.03 47.89
CA ARG A 14 3.13 41.77 47.50
C ARG A 14 4.54 42.06 46.94
N LYS A 15 5.58 41.70 47.68
CA LYS A 15 6.95 41.79 47.20
C LYS A 15 7.20 40.69 46.19
N LEU A 16 7.57 41.03 44.95
CA LEU A 16 8.05 40.11 43.93
C LEU A 16 9.27 39.36 44.47
N LYS A 17 9.20 38.02 44.46
CA LYS A 17 10.31 37.16 44.88
C LYS A 17 11.28 36.99 43.72
N LEU A 18 12.12 37.99 43.44
CA LEU A 18 13.07 38.05 42.32
C LEU A 18 13.88 36.74 42.14
N LYS A 19 14.33 36.11 43.24
CA LYS A 19 15.02 34.82 43.19
C LYS A 19 14.18 33.71 42.54
N ARG A 20 12.88 33.66 42.81
CA ARG A 20 12.00 32.66 42.20
C ARG A 20 11.81 32.90 40.69
N ILE A 21 11.69 34.18 40.31
CA ILE A 21 11.59 34.59 38.91
C ILE A 21 12.86 34.20 38.15
N PHE A 22 14.03 34.46 38.75
CA PHE A 22 15.32 34.09 38.18
C PHE A 22 15.47 32.59 37.97
N PHE A 23 15.08 31.76 38.94
CA PHE A 23 15.07 30.30 38.77
C PHE A 23 14.08 29.82 37.70
N CYS A 24 12.90 30.45 37.61
CA CYS A 24 11.96 30.12 36.52
C CYS A 24 12.52 30.47 35.14
N LEU A 25 13.24 31.59 35.00
CA LEU A 25 13.86 31.97 33.72
C LEU A 25 14.99 31.00 33.33
N ILE A 26 15.85 30.61 34.29
CA ILE A 26 16.89 29.60 34.03
C ILE A 26 16.24 28.27 33.61
N PHE A 27 15.19 27.83 34.29
CA PHE A 27 14.47 26.59 33.96
C PHE A 27 13.87 26.65 32.56
N LEU A 28 13.24 27.75 32.17
CA LEU A 28 12.73 27.97 30.82
C LEU A 28 13.85 27.98 29.77
N PHE A 29 14.99 28.59 30.07
CA PHE A 29 16.14 28.56 29.18
C PHE A 29 16.71 27.17 28.98
N LEU A 30 16.81 26.37 30.04
CA LEU A 30 17.24 24.97 29.97
C LEU A 30 16.27 24.11 29.14
N ILE A 31 14.95 24.26 29.36
CA ILE A 31 13.95 23.55 28.55
C ILE A 31 14.06 23.97 27.08
N GLY A 32 14.19 25.25 26.78
CA GLY A 32 14.39 25.75 25.42
C GLY A 32 15.64 25.19 24.77
N GLY A 33 16.74 25.10 25.52
CA GLY A 33 18.00 24.53 25.08
C GLY A 33 17.87 23.03 24.75
N ILE A 34 17.23 22.27 25.65
CA ILE A 34 16.95 20.82 25.41
C ILE A 34 16.07 20.67 24.18
N PHE A 35 14.99 21.43 24.04
CA PHE A 35 14.11 21.38 22.88
C PHE A 35 14.85 21.68 21.58
N TYR A 36 15.74 22.68 21.58
CA TYR A 36 16.57 23.01 20.43
C TYR A 36 17.51 21.85 20.03
N LEU A 37 18.15 21.21 21.01
CA LEU A 37 19.01 20.04 20.76
C LEU A 37 18.22 18.85 20.21
N VAL A 38 17.05 18.58 20.78
CA VAL A 38 16.19 17.47 20.35
C VAL A 38 15.65 17.68 18.93
N LYS A 39 15.38 18.91 18.52
CA LYS A 39 15.02 19.26 17.14
C LYS A 39 16.12 18.94 16.13
N LYS A 40 17.37 18.95 16.52
CA LYS A 40 18.51 18.64 15.64
C LYS A 40 18.75 17.15 15.43
N ILE A 41 18.05 16.27 16.15
CA ILE A 41 18.22 14.83 15.99
C ILE A 41 17.68 14.41 14.60
N PRO A 42 18.53 13.92 13.67
CA PRO A 42 18.11 13.51 12.35
C PRO A 42 17.46 12.13 12.40
N ILE A 43 16.71 11.80 11.36
CA ILE A 43 16.31 10.41 11.07
C ILE A 43 17.53 9.70 10.51
N THR A 44 17.99 8.64 11.15
CA THR A 44 19.18 7.88 10.71
C THR A 44 18.88 6.48 10.25
N ASN A 45 17.84 5.85 10.80
CA ASN A 45 17.47 4.48 10.48
C ASN A 45 16.07 4.44 9.90
N ILE A 46 15.97 4.06 8.63
CA ILE A 46 14.74 3.90 7.88
C ILE A 46 14.56 2.42 7.58
N TYR A 47 13.42 1.86 7.97
CA TYR A 47 13.02 0.48 7.69
C TYR A 47 11.78 0.50 6.83
N ILE A 48 11.84 -0.12 5.66
CA ILE A 48 10.72 -0.25 4.73
C ILE A 48 10.33 -1.72 4.71
N ILE A 49 9.05 -2.01 4.80
CA ILE A 49 8.52 -3.36 4.96
C ILE A 49 7.25 -3.50 4.11
N GLY A 50 7.20 -4.56 3.29
CA GLY A 50 6.01 -4.96 2.53
C GLY A 50 5.92 -4.41 1.11
N ASN A 51 6.95 -3.70 0.65
CA ASN A 51 7.09 -3.32 -0.75
C ASN A 51 7.72 -4.45 -1.56
N ASN A 52 7.19 -4.70 -2.75
CA ASN A 52 7.71 -5.67 -3.72
C ASN A 52 7.94 -5.02 -5.08
N ILE A 53 7.12 -4.04 -5.45
CA ILE A 53 7.13 -3.36 -6.75
C ILE A 53 7.92 -2.06 -6.65
N VAL A 54 7.58 -1.22 -5.68
CA VAL A 54 8.18 0.11 -5.53
C VAL A 54 9.52 -0.01 -4.80
N PRO A 55 10.65 0.42 -5.40
CA PRO A 55 11.96 0.31 -4.77
C PRO A 55 12.10 1.18 -3.51
N ASP A 56 12.86 0.70 -2.53
CA ASP A 56 13.14 1.42 -1.26
C ASP A 56 13.62 2.86 -1.50
N LYS A 57 14.53 3.03 -2.48
CA LYS A 57 15.08 4.34 -2.82
C LYS A 57 13.99 5.32 -3.24
N GLU A 58 13.01 4.88 -4.02
CA GLU A 58 11.91 5.71 -4.45
C GLU A 58 10.96 6.03 -3.29
N ILE A 59 10.71 5.05 -2.41
CA ILE A 59 9.90 5.25 -1.20
C ILE A 59 10.55 6.31 -0.31
N ILE A 60 11.86 6.24 -0.08
CA ILE A 60 12.61 7.19 0.74
C ILE A 60 12.55 8.59 0.15
N SER A 61 12.81 8.73 -1.16
CA SER A 61 12.79 10.02 -1.84
C SER A 61 11.39 10.62 -1.90
N SER A 62 10.38 9.82 -2.25
CA SER A 62 8.99 10.27 -2.30
C SER A 62 8.45 10.65 -0.92
N ALA A 63 8.89 9.97 0.14
CA ALA A 63 8.59 10.35 1.52
C ALA A 63 9.26 11.66 1.93
N GLY A 64 10.30 12.12 1.21
CA GLY A 64 11.11 13.31 1.52
C GLY A 64 11.93 13.15 2.79
N ILE A 65 12.53 11.97 2.97
CA ILE A 65 13.37 11.63 4.12
C ILE A 65 14.79 11.19 3.71
N ASP A 66 15.16 11.39 2.45
CA ASP A 66 16.46 11.09 1.87
C ASP A 66 17.59 11.98 2.39
N ASN A 67 17.30 13.20 2.83
CA ASN A 67 18.27 14.16 3.36
C ASN A 67 18.34 14.16 4.89
N TYR A 68 18.01 13.05 5.53
CA TYR A 68 18.06 12.89 6.99
C TYR A 68 17.40 14.05 7.77
N PRO A 69 16.13 14.37 7.50
CA PRO A 69 15.47 15.50 8.13
C PRO A 69 15.33 15.32 9.64
N SER A 70 14.99 16.39 10.35
CA SER A 70 14.72 16.34 11.79
C SER A 70 13.68 15.29 12.12
N PHE A 71 14.01 14.41 13.07
CA PHE A 71 13.09 13.36 13.54
C PHE A 71 11.79 13.94 14.12
N ILE A 72 11.86 15.07 14.83
CA ILE A 72 10.69 15.70 15.44
C ILE A 72 9.84 16.40 14.40
N ASP A 73 10.46 17.19 13.52
CA ASP A 73 9.73 18.02 12.55
C ASP A 73 9.14 17.21 11.39
N THR A 74 9.62 15.99 11.16
CA THR A 74 9.06 15.12 10.13
C THR A 74 7.71 14.55 10.54
N SER A 75 6.67 14.92 9.83
CA SER A 75 5.29 14.47 10.11
C SER A 75 5.03 13.10 9.51
N LYS A 76 4.46 12.16 10.31
CA LYS A 76 3.98 10.86 9.81
C LYS A 76 2.90 11.05 8.74
N LYS A 77 2.00 12.03 8.94
CA LYS A 77 0.90 12.32 8.02
C LYS A 77 1.42 12.78 6.66
N ASP A 78 2.48 13.59 6.65
CA ASP A 78 3.05 14.09 5.39
C ASP A 78 3.73 12.97 4.60
N ILE A 79 4.47 12.08 5.28
CA ILE A 79 5.03 10.88 4.68
C ILE A 79 3.92 10.03 4.03
N ILE A 80 2.87 9.71 4.78
CA ILE A 80 1.74 8.91 4.29
C ILE A 80 1.10 9.59 3.07
N THR A 81 0.84 10.89 3.14
CA THR A 81 0.21 11.64 2.05
C THR A 81 1.07 11.67 0.79
N ARG A 82 2.39 11.80 0.94
CA ARG A 82 3.32 11.78 -0.21
C ARG A 82 3.38 10.40 -0.85
N LEU A 83 3.55 9.35 -0.04
CA LEU A 83 3.64 7.97 -0.55
C LEU A 83 2.35 7.51 -1.22
N LYS A 84 1.19 7.90 -0.72
CA LYS A 84 -0.12 7.58 -1.35
C LYS A 84 -0.36 8.24 -2.71
N ARG A 85 0.53 9.10 -3.18
CA ARG A 85 0.49 9.63 -4.56
C ARG A 85 0.98 8.60 -5.59
N ASN A 86 1.74 7.61 -5.16
CA ASN A 86 2.12 6.52 -6.03
C ASN A 86 0.94 5.54 -6.15
N ASN A 87 0.44 5.36 -7.38
CA ASN A 87 -0.74 4.53 -7.67
C ASN A 87 -0.56 3.05 -7.31
N TYR A 88 0.67 2.56 -7.21
CA TYR A 88 0.95 1.19 -6.77
C TYR A 88 0.77 1.00 -5.27
N ILE A 89 0.74 2.08 -4.48
CA ILE A 89 0.67 2.00 -3.02
C ILE A 89 -0.79 2.07 -2.54
N LYS A 90 -1.26 0.97 -1.97
CA LYS A 90 -2.60 0.82 -1.39
C LYS A 90 -2.70 1.41 0.00
N GLU A 91 -1.81 0.98 0.90
CA GLU A 91 -1.80 1.42 2.29
C GLU A 91 -0.39 1.76 2.77
N VAL A 92 -0.31 2.76 3.64
CA VAL A 92 0.93 3.17 4.29
C VAL A 92 0.68 3.36 5.77
N LYS A 93 1.50 2.70 6.60
CA LYS A 93 1.56 2.93 8.04
C LYS A 93 2.96 3.39 8.41
N VAL A 94 3.08 4.49 9.16
CA VAL A 94 4.37 5.04 9.59
C VAL A 94 4.47 5.02 11.11
N GLU A 95 5.52 4.39 11.62
CA GLU A 95 5.85 4.37 13.04
C GLU A 95 7.20 5.05 13.27
N LYS A 96 7.21 6.03 14.18
CA LYS A 96 8.44 6.66 14.67
C LYS A 96 8.77 6.05 16.02
N LYS A 97 9.98 5.48 16.16
CA LYS A 97 10.48 4.92 17.43
C LYS A 97 11.64 5.77 17.93
N LEU A 98 11.84 5.76 19.24
CA LEU A 98 12.93 6.46 19.90
C LEU A 98 14.28 6.20 19.20
N LEU A 99 15.19 7.18 19.29
CA LEU A 99 16.54 7.12 18.71
C LEU A 99 16.57 7.18 17.17
N SER A 100 15.79 8.09 16.56
CA SER A 100 15.88 8.43 15.12
C SER A 100 15.44 7.30 14.16
N LYS A 101 14.62 6.35 14.61
CA LYS A 101 14.15 5.23 13.79
C LYS A 101 12.76 5.50 13.20
N ILE A 102 12.61 5.27 11.90
CA ILE A 102 11.32 5.28 11.21
C ILE A 102 11.07 3.90 10.58
N TYR A 103 9.87 3.38 10.78
CA TYR A 103 9.35 2.18 10.13
C TYR A 103 8.22 2.61 9.20
N ILE A 104 8.32 2.24 7.94
CA ILE A 104 7.31 2.48 6.91
C ILE A 104 6.81 1.13 6.44
N TYR A 105 5.56 0.81 6.79
CA TYR A 105 4.89 -0.40 6.31
C TYR A 105 4.07 -0.01 5.10
N ILE A 106 4.28 -0.73 4.02
CA ILE A 106 3.61 -0.51 2.74
C ILE A 106 2.80 -1.75 2.39
N THR A 107 1.60 -1.55 1.91
CA THR A 107 0.83 -2.54 1.18
C THR A 107 0.65 -2.02 -0.22
N GLU A 108 1.06 -2.78 -1.22
CA GLU A 108 0.90 -2.43 -2.63
C GLU A 108 -0.41 -2.98 -3.18
N HIS A 109 -0.91 -2.36 -4.24
CA HIS A 109 -2.02 -2.88 -5.01
C HIS A 109 -1.59 -4.15 -5.75
N LYS A 110 -2.48 -5.14 -5.78
CA LYS A 110 -2.26 -6.34 -6.57
C LYS A 110 -2.29 -6.02 -8.06
N VAL A 111 -1.27 -6.46 -8.78
CA VAL A 111 -1.25 -6.40 -10.23
C VAL A 111 -2.13 -7.52 -10.79
N ILE A 112 -3.09 -7.16 -11.62
CA ILE A 112 -4.08 -8.08 -12.18
C ILE A 112 -3.67 -8.59 -13.56
N SER A 113 -3.27 -7.68 -14.44
CA SER A 113 -2.83 -8.00 -15.80
C SER A 113 -2.04 -6.88 -16.43
N LEU A 114 -1.32 -7.21 -17.50
CA LEU A 114 -0.59 -6.29 -18.38
C LEU A 114 -1.31 -6.24 -19.73
N SER A 115 -1.55 -5.05 -20.26
CA SER A 115 -2.04 -4.86 -21.64
C SER A 115 -1.42 -3.59 -22.21
N ASN A 116 -0.84 -3.65 -23.43
CA ASN A 116 -0.28 -2.50 -24.12
C ASN A 116 0.67 -1.64 -23.26
N ASN A 117 1.57 -2.29 -22.52
CA ASN A 117 2.49 -1.67 -21.56
C ASN A 117 1.82 -0.95 -20.37
N LYS A 118 0.53 -1.18 -20.14
CA LYS A 118 -0.20 -0.68 -18.97
C LYS A 118 -0.53 -1.82 -18.02
N ILE A 119 -0.36 -1.55 -16.75
CA ILE A 119 -0.69 -2.45 -15.64
C ILE A 119 -2.09 -2.13 -15.14
N LEU A 120 -2.95 -3.14 -15.05
CA LEU A 120 -4.23 -3.06 -14.37
C LEU A 120 -4.07 -3.51 -12.91
N LEU A 121 -4.45 -2.64 -11.98
CA LEU A 121 -4.40 -2.89 -10.54
C LEU A 121 -5.74 -3.36 -9.98
N ASP A 122 -5.73 -3.96 -8.78
CA ASP A 122 -6.93 -4.50 -8.09
C ASP A 122 -7.99 -3.46 -7.73
N ASN A 123 -7.64 -2.17 -7.78
CA ASN A 123 -8.55 -1.04 -7.60
C ASN A 123 -9.14 -0.51 -8.93
N ASN A 124 -9.02 -1.25 -10.03
CA ASN A 124 -9.46 -0.87 -11.37
C ASN A 124 -8.70 0.30 -12.02
N THR A 125 -7.58 0.72 -11.44
CA THR A 125 -6.71 1.76 -12.01
C THR A 125 -5.74 1.17 -13.01
N GLU A 126 -5.57 1.80 -14.17
CA GLU A 126 -4.51 1.50 -15.11
C GLU A 126 -3.34 2.48 -14.92
N VAL A 127 -2.14 1.94 -14.87
CA VAL A 127 -0.90 2.70 -14.72
C VAL A 127 0.12 2.26 -15.77
N GLU A 128 1.01 3.14 -16.16
CA GLU A 128 2.13 2.77 -17.03
C GLU A 128 3.06 1.77 -16.31
N ASN A 129 3.58 0.81 -17.05
CA ASN A 129 4.50 -0.21 -16.50
C ASN A 129 5.90 0.37 -16.27
N THR A 130 6.03 1.32 -15.36
CA THR A 130 7.30 2.01 -15.07
C THR A 130 8.32 1.14 -14.35
N TYR A 131 7.88 0.06 -13.70
CA TYR A 131 8.74 -0.87 -12.96
C TYR A 131 9.09 -2.13 -13.74
N ASN A 132 8.79 -2.18 -15.05
CA ASN A 132 9.06 -3.32 -15.93
C ASN A 132 8.55 -4.65 -15.36
N ILE A 133 7.29 -4.68 -14.93
CA ILE A 133 6.62 -5.87 -14.42
C ILE A 133 6.31 -6.78 -15.60
N HIS A 134 6.81 -8.02 -15.57
CA HIS A 134 6.61 -9.01 -16.65
C HIS A 134 5.95 -10.30 -16.17
N ASN A 135 6.06 -10.63 -14.88
CA ASN A 135 5.53 -11.87 -14.32
C ASN A 135 4.06 -11.71 -13.93
N VAL A 136 3.24 -11.32 -14.89
CA VAL A 136 1.78 -11.15 -14.70
C VAL A 136 1.08 -11.53 -15.99
N PRO A 137 -0.19 -11.98 -15.94
CA PRO A 137 -0.94 -12.35 -17.13
C PRO A 137 -1.02 -11.19 -18.14
N ILE A 138 -0.84 -11.51 -19.42
CA ILE A 138 -1.08 -10.55 -20.49
C ILE A 138 -2.55 -10.63 -20.88
N LEU A 139 -3.26 -9.52 -20.75
CA LEU A 139 -4.63 -9.38 -21.23
C LEU A 139 -4.59 -9.07 -22.75
N ILE A 140 -5.06 -10.00 -23.57
CA ILE A 140 -4.99 -9.91 -25.04
C ILE A 140 -6.30 -9.46 -25.69
N SER A 141 -7.35 -9.21 -24.90
CA SER A 141 -8.67 -8.78 -25.39
C SER A 141 -9.05 -7.39 -24.83
N ASP A 142 -9.92 -6.70 -25.53
CA ASP A 142 -10.60 -5.52 -24.99
C ASP A 142 -11.67 -5.96 -23.97
N ILE A 143 -11.58 -5.41 -22.77
CA ILE A 143 -12.53 -5.64 -21.68
C ILE A 143 -13.27 -4.39 -21.23
N SER A 144 -13.23 -3.32 -22.02
CA SER A 144 -13.77 -2.00 -21.64
C SER A 144 -15.20 -2.07 -21.11
N SER A 145 -16.04 -2.93 -21.67
CA SER A 145 -17.44 -3.13 -21.28
C SER A 145 -17.63 -3.82 -19.92
N ILE A 146 -16.62 -4.58 -19.46
CA ILE A 146 -16.75 -5.45 -18.27
C ILE A 146 -15.55 -5.30 -17.30
N LYS A 147 -14.73 -4.28 -17.50
CA LYS A 147 -13.46 -4.03 -16.80
C LYS A 147 -13.58 -4.09 -15.28
N GLU A 148 -14.56 -3.41 -14.70
CA GLU A 148 -14.74 -3.39 -13.24
C GLU A 148 -15.03 -4.78 -12.69
N LYS A 149 -15.91 -5.53 -13.36
CA LYS A 149 -16.26 -6.89 -12.96
C LYS A 149 -15.08 -7.84 -13.14
N TYR A 150 -14.34 -7.71 -14.23
CA TYR A 150 -13.10 -8.44 -14.48
C TYR A 150 -12.10 -8.20 -13.34
N THR A 151 -11.76 -6.94 -13.07
CA THR A 151 -10.80 -6.58 -12.02
C THR A 151 -11.20 -7.14 -10.66
N LYS A 152 -12.47 -6.96 -10.26
CA LYS A 152 -13.01 -7.47 -8.99
C LYS A 152 -13.00 -8.98 -8.90
N SER A 153 -13.14 -9.68 -10.02
CA SER A 153 -13.16 -11.14 -10.04
C SER A 153 -11.74 -11.70 -10.06
N ILE A 154 -10.88 -11.25 -11.00
CA ILE A 154 -9.51 -11.75 -11.13
C ILE A 154 -8.65 -11.43 -9.88
N SER A 155 -8.92 -10.32 -9.18
CA SER A 155 -8.23 -10.02 -7.91
C SER A 155 -8.41 -11.10 -6.82
N LYS A 156 -9.42 -11.98 -6.96
CA LYS A 156 -9.69 -13.11 -6.04
C LYS A 156 -8.88 -14.36 -6.35
N ILE A 157 -8.17 -14.39 -7.48
CA ILE A 157 -7.24 -15.47 -7.80
C ILE A 157 -6.06 -15.36 -6.85
N ASP A 158 -5.61 -16.48 -6.28
CA ASP A 158 -4.45 -16.52 -5.42
C ASP A 158 -3.19 -16.13 -6.19
N ASP A 159 -2.22 -15.45 -5.54
CA ASP A 159 -1.07 -14.88 -6.23
C ASP A 159 -0.20 -15.94 -6.92
N ASP A 160 -0.02 -17.11 -6.29
CA ASP A 160 0.72 -18.24 -6.86
C ASP A 160 0.05 -18.83 -8.12
N ILE A 161 -1.27 -18.74 -8.21
CA ILE A 161 -2.03 -19.18 -9.38
C ILE A 161 -2.00 -18.11 -10.47
N LEU A 162 -2.15 -16.84 -10.10
CA LEU A 162 -2.11 -15.74 -11.04
C LEU A 162 -0.77 -15.72 -11.81
N LEU A 163 0.34 -15.99 -11.12
CA LEU A 163 1.68 -16.10 -11.73
C LEU A 163 1.83 -17.29 -12.70
N LYS A 164 0.92 -18.27 -12.68
CA LYS A 164 0.90 -19.41 -13.61
C LYS A 164 0.11 -19.15 -14.88
N ILE A 165 -0.59 -18.04 -14.95
CA ILE A 165 -1.35 -17.63 -16.13
C ILE A 165 -0.43 -16.79 -17.02
N SER A 166 -0.25 -17.20 -18.27
CA SER A 166 0.50 -16.44 -19.28
C SER A 166 -0.35 -15.38 -19.93
N GLN A 167 -1.57 -15.75 -20.35
CA GLN A 167 -2.47 -14.83 -21.05
C GLN A 167 -3.91 -15.02 -20.58
N ILE A 168 -4.67 -13.94 -20.66
CA ILE A 168 -6.10 -13.92 -20.38
C ILE A 168 -6.80 -13.35 -21.61
N GLU A 169 -7.79 -14.07 -22.12
CA GLU A 169 -8.60 -13.67 -23.26
C GLU A 169 -10.08 -13.63 -22.87
N TYR A 170 -10.75 -12.55 -23.24
CA TYR A 170 -12.21 -12.43 -23.10
C TYR A 170 -12.88 -13.18 -24.25
N THR A 171 -13.57 -14.28 -23.96
CA THR A 171 -14.16 -15.21 -24.93
C THR A 171 -15.64 -15.45 -24.62
N PRO A 172 -16.49 -14.40 -24.66
CA PRO A 172 -17.92 -14.55 -24.43
C PRO A 172 -18.56 -15.44 -25.47
N ASN A 173 -19.67 -16.08 -25.09
CA ASN A 173 -20.53 -16.83 -26.02
C ASN A 173 -22.02 -16.53 -25.72
N ASP A 174 -22.91 -17.12 -26.48
CA ASP A 174 -24.36 -16.90 -26.36
C ASP A 174 -24.94 -17.31 -25.00
N VAL A 175 -24.26 -18.20 -24.27
CA VAL A 175 -24.70 -18.71 -22.97
C VAL A 175 -24.05 -17.97 -21.82
N ASP A 176 -22.80 -17.53 -21.99
CA ASP A 176 -22.00 -16.88 -20.95
C ASP A 176 -21.26 -15.65 -21.50
N SER A 177 -21.82 -14.49 -21.25
CA SER A 177 -21.21 -13.19 -21.61
C SER A 177 -20.01 -12.80 -20.74
N GLU A 178 -19.68 -13.57 -19.69
CA GLU A 178 -18.59 -13.31 -18.75
C GLU A 178 -17.49 -14.37 -18.82
N ARG A 179 -17.47 -15.13 -19.89
CA ARG A 179 -16.52 -16.20 -20.10
C ARG A 179 -15.17 -15.68 -20.53
N PHE A 180 -14.11 -16.29 -19.96
CA PHE A 180 -12.72 -16.03 -20.27
C PHE A 180 -11.97 -17.33 -20.52
N THR A 181 -10.95 -17.25 -21.34
CA THR A 181 -9.93 -18.29 -21.53
C THR A 181 -8.65 -17.85 -20.85
N LEU A 182 -8.14 -18.68 -19.95
CA LEU A 182 -6.82 -18.51 -19.33
C LEU A 182 -5.85 -19.49 -20.01
N TYR A 183 -4.77 -18.95 -20.54
CA TYR A 183 -3.66 -19.74 -21.07
C TYR A 183 -2.62 -19.87 -19.97
N MET A 184 -2.34 -21.10 -19.56
CA MET A 184 -1.41 -21.38 -18.46
C MET A 184 0.03 -21.52 -18.97
N ASN A 185 1.02 -21.20 -18.14
CA ASN A 185 2.45 -21.29 -18.49
C ASN A 185 2.88 -22.72 -18.85
N ASP A 186 2.18 -23.74 -18.38
CA ASP A 186 2.44 -25.15 -18.65
C ASP A 186 1.78 -25.66 -19.96
N GLY A 187 1.07 -24.78 -20.67
CA GLY A 187 0.41 -25.08 -21.94
C GLY A 187 -1.03 -25.59 -21.81
N ASN A 188 -1.58 -25.68 -20.60
CA ASN A 188 -3.00 -25.94 -20.40
C ASN A 188 -3.85 -24.72 -20.74
N GLN A 189 -5.13 -24.95 -21.02
CA GLN A 189 -6.13 -23.90 -21.17
C GLN A 189 -7.23 -24.08 -20.11
N VAL A 190 -7.72 -22.97 -19.57
CA VAL A 190 -8.80 -23.02 -18.59
C VAL A 190 -9.92 -22.06 -19.02
N TYR A 191 -11.12 -22.60 -19.19
CA TYR A 191 -12.32 -21.78 -19.38
C TYR A 191 -12.96 -21.46 -18.05
N ILE A 192 -13.16 -20.18 -17.79
CA ILE A 192 -13.81 -19.69 -16.56
C ILE A 192 -14.89 -18.69 -16.88
N THR A 193 -15.85 -18.54 -15.96
CA THR A 193 -16.74 -17.38 -15.89
C THR A 193 -16.36 -16.52 -14.67
N LEU A 194 -16.50 -15.20 -14.78
CA LEU A 194 -16.13 -14.29 -13.69
C LEU A 194 -16.85 -14.60 -12.37
N GLY A 195 -18.09 -15.09 -12.45
CA GLY A 195 -18.84 -15.49 -11.26
C GLY A 195 -18.26 -16.68 -10.50
N LYS A 196 -17.46 -17.54 -11.16
CA LYS A 196 -16.86 -18.76 -10.58
C LYS A 196 -15.34 -18.72 -10.56
N VAL A 197 -14.73 -17.56 -10.76
CA VAL A 197 -13.28 -17.41 -10.97
C VAL A 197 -12.42 -18.05 -9.88
N THR A 198 -12.88 -18.06 -8.63
CA THR A 198 -12.14 -18.66 -7.49
C THR A 198 -11.93 -20.16 -7.60
N LYS A 199 -12.63 -20.86 -8.53
CA LYS A 199 -12.38 -22.28 -8.79
C LYS A 199 -10.96 -22.53 -9.30
N ILE A 200 -10.36 -21.56 -10.01
CA ILE A 200 -8.99 -21.66 -10.52
C ILE A 200 -7.95 -21.77 -9.39
N ASN A 201 -8.25 -21.34 -8.18
CA ASN A 201 -7.33 -21.44 -7.03
C ASN A 201 -7.02 -22.91 -6.68
N LYS A 202 -7.83 -23.86 -7.19
CA LYS A 202 -7.56 -25.31 -7.10
C LYS A 202 -6.66 -25.83 -8.22
N TYR A 203 -6.12 -24.95 -9.08
CA TYR A 203 -5.37 -25.36 -10.26
C TYR A 203 -4.24 -26.34 -9.96
N ASN A 204 -3.49 -26.15 -8.89
CA ASN A 204 -2.41 -27.05 -8.49
C ASN A 204 -2.91 -28.50 -8.29
N SER A 205 -4.07 -28.66 -7.69
CA SER A 205 -4.70 -29.99 -7.49
C SER A 205 -5.25 -30.57 -8.79
N ILE A 206 -5.69 -29.74 -9.72
CA ILE A 206 -6.17 -30.16 -11.04
C ILE A 206 -4.98 -30.60 -11.88
N TYR A 207 -3.92 -29.79 -11.92
CA TYR A 207 -2.69 -30.07 -12.66
C TYR A 207 -2.05 -31.40 -12.25
N SER A 208 -2.00 -31.72 -10.95
CA SER A 208 -1.44 -32.97 -10.46
C SER A 208 -2.19 -34.22 -10.99
N ARG A 209 -3.47 -34.09 -11.35
CA ARG A 209 -4.28 -35.19 -11.92
C ARG A 209 -4.07 -35.39 -13.42
N LEU A 210 -3.46 -34.39 -14.09
CA LEU A 210 -3.13 -34.50 -15.53
C LEU A 210 -1.92 -35.40 -15.80
N GLU A 211 -1.15 -35.75 -14.75
CA GLU A 211 0.01 -36.66 -14.86
C GLU A 211 1.00 -36.25 -15.97
N GLY A 212 1.20 -34.93 -16.15
CA GLY A 212 2.09 -34.37 -17.17
C GLY A 212 1.45 -34.19 -18.55
N LYS A 213 0.22 -34.62 -18.75
CA LYS A 213 -0.53 -34.39 -20.00
C LYS A 213 -1.04 -32.95 -20.05
N LYS A 214 -1.26 -32.44 -21.26
CA LYS A 214 -1.90 -31.16 -21.48
C LYS A 214 -3.38 -31.31 -21.74
N GLY A 215 -4.19 -30.32 -21.35
CA GLY A 215 -5.62 -30.40 -21.54
C GLY A 215 -6.32 -29.04 -21.52
N ILE A 216 -7.61 -29.11 -21.73
CA ILE A 216 -8.56 -28.01 -21.57
C ILE A 216 -9.37 -28.28 -20.30
N ILE A 217 -9.37 -27.31 -19.38
CA ILE A 217 -10.05 -27.43 -18.10
C ILE A 217 -11.28 -26.50 -18.14
N TYR A 218 -12.46 -27.08 -17.98
CA TYR A 218 -13.74 -26.36 -18.03
C TYR A 218 -14.21 -26.08 -16.59
N LEU A 219 -14.06 -24.83 -16.12
CA LEU A 219 -14.55 -24.38 -14.83
C LEU A 219 -15.75 -23.43 -14.95
N ASP A 220 -16.12 -23.11 -16.19
CA ASP A 220 -17.29 -22.30 -16.52
C ASP A 220 -18.58 -23.11 -16.45
N SER A 221 -18.63 -24.29 -17.07
CA SER A 221 -19.85 -25.04 -17.36
C SER A 221 -20.02 -26.38 -16.63
N GLY A 222 -18.93 -27.09 -16.26
CA GLY A 222 -19.12 -28.47 -15.79
C GLY A 222 -18.07 -29.04 -14.85
N ASP A 223 -16.97 -28.36 -14.58
CA ASP A 223 -15.84 -28.84 -13.73
C ASP A 223 -15.25 -30.18 -14.27
N TYR A 224 -14.94 -30.24 -15.56
CA TYR A 224 -14.33 -31.38 -16.20
C TYR A 224 -13.06 -31.01 -16.98
N ILE A 225 -12.30 -32.02 -17.36
CA ILE A 225 -11.04 -31.88 -18.09
C ILE A 225 -11.13 -32.70 -19.38
N GLU A 226 -10.73 -32.07 -20.47
CA GLU A 226 -10.50 -32.72 -21.76
C GLU A 226 -8.98 -32.80 -21.97
N VAL A 227 -8.45 -34.02 -21.99
CA VAL A 227 -7.02 -34.26 -22.20
C VAL A 227 -6.75 -34.22 -23.70
N LYS A 228 -5.76 -33.43 -24.12
CA LYS A 228 -5.30 -33.42 -25.52
C LYS A 228 -4.50 -34.69 -25.74
N GLU A 229 -4.91 -35.49 -26.72
CA GLU A 229 -4.07 -36.56 -27.25
C GLU A 229 -2.92 -35.93 -28.04
N GLU A 230 -1.69 -36.40 -27.80
CA GLU A 230 -0.49 -35.95 -28.53
C GLU A 230 -0.49 -36.48 -29.97
#